data_62ae89db0cd03c850b8fe751267958e0
#
_entry.id   62ae89db0cd03c850b8fe751267958e0
#
_cell.length_a   1.000
_cell.length_b   1.000
_cell.length_c   1.000
_cell.angle_alpha   90.00
_cell.angle_beta   90.00
_cell.angle_gamma   90.00
#
_symmetry.space_group_name_H-M   'P 1'
#
loop_
_entity.id
_entity.type
_entity.pdbx_description
1 polymer ?
#
loop_
_entity_poly.entity_id
_entity_poly.type
_entity_poly.pdbx_seq_one_letter_code
_entity_poly.pdbx_strand_id
1 'polypeptide(L)'
;MIKSERITILTKEYNQMIIITGQVEEIVRNSGIKDGVVFIITNHTTTGITVNEGLECIQSDIMEMLGKVAPEEGIYSHARFLESYGAMANNAPGHLKGHLTGNHCVLDRKSTRLNSSHR
;
A
#
# COMPACT_ATOMS: atom_id res chain seq x y z
N MET A 1 16.09 -16.90 -11.47
CA MET A 1 15.04 -17.58 -10.70
C MET A 1 14.03 -16.56 -10.19
N ILE A 2 12.78 -16.88 -10.35
CA ILE A 2 11.69 -16.02 -9.89
C ILE A 2 10.86 -16.79 -8.87
N LYS A 3 10.61 -16.18 -7.73
CA LYS A 3 9.71 -16.71 -6.70
C LYS A 3 8.58 -15.73 -6.52
N SER A 4 7.39 -16.23 -6.30
CA SER A 4 6.20 -15.40 -6.12
C SER A 4 5.41 -15.91 -4.92
N GLU A 5 4.94 -14.97 -4.10
CA GLU A 5 4.13 -15.25 -2.93
C GLU A 5 3.01 -14.24 -2.81
N ARG A 6 1.97 -14.61 -2.10
CA ARG A 6 0.84 -13.74 -1.87
C ARG A 6 0.64 -13.52 -0.39
N ILE A 7 0.42 -12.27 0.00
CA ILE A 7 0.07 -11.89 1.37
C ILE A 7 -1.39 -11.44 1.33
N THR A 8 -2.21 -12.04 2.19
CA THR A 8 -3.60 -11.63 2.31
C THR A 8 -3.76 -10.83 3.58
N ILE A 9 -4.31 -9.63 3.46
CA ILE A 9 -4.51 -8.72 4.58
C ILE A 9 -5.98 -8.36 4.66
N LEU A 10 -6.55 -8.55 5.85
CA LEU A 10 -7.92 -8.14 6.12
C LEU A 10 -7.89 -6.84 6.91
N THR A 11 -8.44 -5.79 6.32
CA THR A 11 -8.50 -4.50 6.98
C THR A 11 -9.67 -4.49 7.97
N LYS A 12 -9.47 -3.75 9.08
CA LYS A 12 -10.46 -3.67 10.15
C LYS A 12 -11.03 -2.28 10.31
N GLU A 13 -10.42 -1.30 9.66
CA GLU A 13 -10.81 0.09 9.77
C GLU A 13 -11.07 0.66 8.39
N TYR A 14 -11.80 1.75 8.32
CA TYR A 14 -12.13 2.39 7.07
C TYR A 14 -10.87 2.83 6.32
N ASN A 15 -9.97 3.51 7.03
CA ASN A 15 -8.64 3.82 6.54
C ASN A 15 -7.64 3.22 7.50
N GLN A 16 -6.70 2.46 6.98
CA GLN A 16 -5.75 1.75 7.83
C GLN A 16 -4.40 1.65 7.16
N MET A 17 -3.36 1.90 7.92
CA MET A 17 -1.99 1.63 7.50
C MET A 17 -1.49 0.38 8.20
N ILE A 18 -0.92 -0.52 7.43
CA ILE A 18 -0.45 -1.80 7.94
C ILE A 18 0.99 -1.97 7.53
N ILE A 19 1.86 -2.24 8.51
CA ILE A 19 3.27 -2.50 8.24
C ILE A 19 3.40 -3.97 7.86
N ILE A 20 3.90 -4.23 6.66
CA ILE A 20 4.08 -5.60 6.16
C ILE A 20 5.55 -6.00 6.05
N THR A 21 6.44 -5.20 6.60
CA THR A 21 7.89 -5.43 6.50
C THR A 21 8.28 -6.84 6.96
N GLY A 22 7.76 -7.27 8.10
CA GLY A 22 8.11 -8.58 8.64
C GLY A 22 7.68 -9.72 7.73
N GLN A 23 6.48 -9.63 7.16
CA GLN A 23 5.97 -10.64 6.25
C GLN A 23 6.81 -10.69 4.97
N VAL A 24 7.17 -9.52 4.45
CA VAL A 24 8.00 -9.45 3.24
C VAL A 24 9.38 -10.01 3.51
N GLU A 25 10.00 -9.66 4.63
CA GLU A 25 11.31 -10.17 4.99
C GLU A 25 11.32 -11.69 5.14
N GLU A 26 10.27 -12.24 5.73
CA GLU A 26 10.16 -13.67 5.88
C GLU A 26 10.05 -14.39 4.52
N ILE A 27 9.24 -13.86 3.64
CA ILE A 27 9.08 -14.42 2.28
C ILE A 27 10.42 -14.38 1.54
N VAL A 28 11.11 -13.25 1.60
CA VAL A 28 12.40 -13.09 0.93
C VAL A 28 13.42 -14.06 1.49
N ARG A 29 13.48 -14.18 2.81
CA ARG A 29 14.41 -15.11 3.46
C ARG A 29 14.13 -16.55 3.04
N ASN A 30 12.86 -16.93 3.01
CA ASN A 30 12.46 -18.29 2.66
C ASN A 30 12.61 -18.59 1.16
N SER A 31 12.77 -17.57 0.34
CA SER A 31 12.94 -17.75 -1.10
C SER A 31 14.29 -18.38 -1.46
N GLY A 32 15.28 -18.23 -0.58
CA GLY A 32 16.63 -18.68 -0.86
C GLY A 32 17.43 -17.74 -1.76
N ILE A 33 16.82 -16.66 -2.25
CA ILE A 33 17.51 -15.70 -3.10
C ILE A 33 18.26 -14.71 -2.21
N LYS A 34 19.57 -14.65 -2.36
CA LYS A 34 20.41 -13.79 -1.52
C LYS A 34 20.61 -12.41 -2.08
N ASP A 35 20.69 -12.30 -3.39
CA ASP A 35 20.89 -11.03 -4.07
C ASP A 35 19.85 -10.91 -5.17
N GLY A 36 19.16 -9.81 -5.22
CA GLY A 36 18.13 -9.61 -6.21
C GLY A 36 17.20 -8.46 -5.87
N VAL A 37 16.03 -8.50 -6.45
CA VAL A 37 15.05 -7.42 -6.34
C VAL A 37 13.72 -8.02 -5.89
N VAL A 38 13.05 -7.30 -5.01
CA VAL A 38 11.71 -7.65 -4.54
C VAL A 38 10.72 -6.62 -5.08
N PHE A 39 9.72 -7.12 -5.80
CA PHE A 39 8.60 -6.28 -6.24
C PHE A 39 7.41 -6.58 -5.33
N ILE A 40 6.87 -5.55 -4.70
CA ILE A 40 5.68 -5.67 -3.87
C ILE A 40 4.57 -4.91 -4.56
N ILE A 41 3.49 -5.61 -4.86
CA ILE A 41 2.40 -5.07 -5.68
C ILE A 41 1.08 -5.32 -4.98
N THR A 42 0.21 -4.31 -4.96
CA THR A 42 -1.15 -4.51 -4.50
C THR A 42 -2.09 -4.63 -5.70
N ASN A 43 -3.11 -5.46 -5.55
CA ASN A 43 -4.05 -5.75 -6.63
C ASN A 43 -5.36 -4.97 -6.54
N HIS A 44 -5.50 -4.12 -5.54
CA HIS A 44 -6.76 -3.42 -5.34
C HIS A 44 -6.60 -1.92 -5.55
N THR A 45 -7.56 -1.31 -6.22
CA THR A 45 -7.46 0.10 -6.60
C THR A 45 -7.73 1.07 -5.45
N THR A 46 -8.22 0.57 -4.31
CA THR A 46 -8.37 1.40 -3.09
C THR A 46 -7.26 1.17 -2.09
N THR A 47 -6.18 0.51 -2.50
CA THR A 47 -5.04 0.26 -1.63
C THR A 47 -3.78 0.85 -2.25
N GLY A 48 -2.76 1.04 -1.42
CA GLY A 48 -1.47 1.52 -1.89
C GLY A 48 -0.35 0.87 -1.11
N ILE A 49 0.85 0.95 -1.67
CA ILE A 49 2.06 0.43 -1.03
C ILE A 49 3.10 1.54 -1.06
N THR A 50 3.73 1.77 0.07
CA THR A 50 4.78 2.77 0.16
C THR A 50 5.87 2.31 1.12
N VAL A 51 7.02 2.93 1.02
CA VAL A 51 8.12 2.70 1.94
C VAL A 51 8.34 3.96 2.75
N ASN A 52 8.35 3.80 4.07
CA ASN A 52 8.58 4.93 4.96
C ASN A 52 9.04 4.40 6.31
N GLU A 53 9.27 5.31 7.25
CA GLU A 53 9.55 4.88 8.61
C GLU A 53 8.35 4.21 9.22
N GLY A 54 8.59 3.13 9.97
CA GLY A 54 7.50 2.39 10.62
C GLY A 54 7.14 2.95 11.99
N LEU A 55 6.97 4.27 12.08
CA LEU A 55 6.66 4.96 13.32
C LEU A 55 5.22 5.44 13.31
N GLU A 56 4.53 5.30 14.43
CA GLU A 56 3.14 5.74 14.53
C GLU A 56 2.97 7.22 14.20
N CYS A 57 3.90 8.07 14.60
CA CYS A 57 3.79 9.50 14.34
C CYS A 57 3.85 9.80 12.84
N ILE A 58 4.68 9.09 12.10
CA ILE A 58 4.76 9.27 10.64
C ILE A 58 3.52 8.71 9.98
N GLN A 59 3.03 7.57 10.43
CA GLN A 59 1.79 7.00 9.90
C GLN A 59 0.62 7.95 10.10
N SER A 60 0.55 8.55 11.28
CA SER A 60 -0.50 9.52 11.60
C SER A 60 -0.41 10.74 10.68
N ASP A 61 0.80 11.25 10.45
CA ASP A 61 1.01 12.39 9.56
C ASP A 61 0.62 12.06 8.12
N ILE A 62 0.95 10.87 7.65
CA ILE A 62 0.58 10.44 6.30
C ILE A 62 -0.93 10.36 6.17
N MET A 63 -1.60 9.75 7.13
CA MET A 63 -3.06 9.64 7.12
C MET A 63 -3.73 11.00 7.15
N GLU A 64 -3.20 11.92 7.94
CA GLU A 64 -3.73 13.28 8.01
C GLU A 64 -3.55 14.00 6.67
N MET A 65 -2.38 13.89 6.08
CA MET A 65 -2.11 14.50 4.78
C MET A 65 -3.04 13.94 3.70
N LEU A 66 -3.19 12.62 3.65
CA LEU A 66 -4.08 11.98 2.68
C LEU A 66 -5.52 12.41 2.88
N GLY A 67 -5.93 12.57 4.14
CA GLY A 67 -7.29 13.04 4.44
C GLY A 67 -7.54 14.47 4.00
N LYS A 68 -6.50 15.31 3.98
CA LYS A 68 -6.63 16.68 3.49
C LYS A 68 -6.69 16.74 1.97
N VAL A 69 -5.95 15.87 1.30
CA VAL A 69 -5.90 15.85 -0.16
C VAL A 69 -7.13 15.16 -0.74
N ALA A 70 -7.59 14.09 -0.11
CA ALA A 70 -8.75 13.34 -0.55
C ALA A 70 -9.71 13.13 0.61
N PRO A 71 -10.42 14.19 1.03
CA PRO A 71 -11.32 14.10 2.18
C PRO A 71 -12.51 13.19 1.90
N GLU A 72 -12.95 12.50 2.95
CA GLU A 72 -14.07 11.57 2.85
C GLU A 72 -15.38 12.25 2.44
N GLU A 73 -15.54 13.49 2.84
CA GLU A 73 -16.76 14.25 2.59
C GLU A 73 -16.69 15.12 1.34
N GLY A 74 -15.68 14.91 0.51
CA GLY A 74 -15.57 15.66 -0.74
C GLY A 74 -16.63 15.27 -1.74
N ILE A 75 -16.83 16.13 -2.74
CA ILE A 75 -17.74 15.85 -3.84
C ILE A 75 -16.93 15.28 -4.99
N TYR A 76 -17.21 14.04 -5.36
CA TYR A 76 -16.44 13.33 -6.37
C TYR A 76 -17.35 12.82 -7.49
N SER A 77 -16.82 12.86 -8.70
CA SER A 77 -17.52 12.32 -9.86
C SER A 77 -17.84 10.84 -9.70
N HIS A 78 -16.93 10.09 -9.07
CA HIS A 78 -17.14 8.67 -8.82
C HIS A 78 -18.46 8.41 -8.09
N ALA A 79 -18.72 9.16 -7.02
CA ALA A 79 -19.96 9.03 -6.28
C ALA A 79 -21.16 9.54 -7.11
N ARG A 80 -20.95 10.64 -7.83
CA ARG A 80 -22.02 11.28 -8.59
C ARG A 80 -22.51 10.41 -9.75
N PHE A 81 -21.59 9.84 -10.50
CA PHE A 81 -21.93 9.08 -11.69
C PHE A 81 -22.24 7.62 -11.42
N LEU A 82 -21.67 7.04 -10.37
CA LEU A 82 -21.89 5.64 -10.06
C LEU A 82 -23.02 5.42 -9.07
N GLU A 83 -23.65 6.49 -8.59
CA GLU A 83 -24.75 6.38 -7.66
C GLU A 83 -25.87 5.49 -8.20
N SER A 84 -26.12 5.58 -9.50
CA SER A 84 -27.14 4.77 -10.15
C SER A 84 -26.66 3.34 -10.47
N TYR A 85 -25.40 3.04 -10.26
CA TYR A 85 -24.84 1.74 -10.56
C TYR A 85 -24.62 0.87 -9.33
N GLY A 86 -24.81 1.39 -8.12
CA GLY A 86 -24.77 0.58 -6.93
C GLY A 86 -24.08 1.19 -5.73
N ALA A 87 -23.84 0.35 -4.74
CA ALA A 87 -23.44 0.76 -3.41
C ALA A 87 -21.97 1.13 -3.25
N MET A 88 -21.15 0.94 -4.28
CA MET A 88 -19.72 1.22 -4.19
C MET A 88 -19.36 2.64 -4.61
N ALA A 89 -20.36 3.47 -4.81
CA ALA A 89 -20.18 4.78 -5.42
C ALA A 89 -19.46 5.79 -4.54
N ASN A 90 -19.42 5.59 -3.23
CA ASN A 90 -18.86 6.58 -2.33
C ASN A 90 -17.46 6.25 -1.82
N ASN A 91 -16.73 5.40 -2.53
CA ASN A 91 -15.36 5.05 -2.13
C ASN A 91 -14.28 5.81 -2.93
N ALA A 92 -14.64 6.93 -3.54
CA ALA A 92 -13.69 7.74 -4.28
C ALA A 92 -12.46 8.16 -3.46
N PRO A 93 -12.58 8.57 -2.19
CA PRO A 93 -11.39 8.90 -1.41
C PRO A 93 -10.39 7.75 -1.32
N GLY A 94 -10.87 6.52 -1.21
CA GLY A 94 -10.00 5.35 -1.18
C GLY A 94 -9.23 5.17 -2.48
N HIS A 95 -9.91 5.33 -3.62
CA HIS A 95 -9.24 5.25 -4.92
C HIS A 95 -8.19 6.35 -5.09
N LEU A 96 -8.49 7.57 -4.64
CA LEU A 96 -7.56 8.69 -4.76
C LEU A 96 -6.36 8.52 -3.85
N LYS A 97 -6.57 8.05 -2.64
CA LYS A 97 -5.47 7.79 -1.71
C LYS A 97 -4.57 6.67 -2.25
N GLY A 98 -5.16 5.62 -2.80
CA GLY A 98 -4.39 4.55 -3.44
C GLY A 98 -3.60 5.06 -4.63
N HIS A 99 -4.18 5.95 -5.43
CA HIS A 99 -3.50 6.55 -6.57
C HIS A 99 -2.27 7.35 -6.12
N LEU A 100 -2.40 8.10 -5.03
CA LEU A 100 -1.31 8.92 -4.52
C LEU A 100 -0.18 8.08 -3.92
N THR A 101 -0.52 7.00 -3.23
CA THR A 101 0.49 6.15 -2.60
C THR A 101 1.15 5.19 -3.57
N GLY A 102 0.50 4.91 -4.68
CA GLY A 102 1.02 3.99 -5.68
C GLY A 102 0.67 2.54 -5.40
N ASN A 103 0.87 1.69 -6.39
CA ASN A 103 0.45 0.29 -6.29
C ASN A 103 1.61 -0.69 -6.17
N HIS A 104 2.83 -0.18 -6.02
CA HIS A 104 3.99 -1.07 -5.92
C HIS A 104 5.15 -0.36 -5.27
N CYS A 105 6.09 -1.15 -4.77
CA CYS A 105 7.41 -0.65 -4.44
C CYS A 105 8.44 -1.72 -4.80
N VAL A 106 9.69 -1.29 -4.95
CA VAL A 106 10.79 -2.15 -5.34
C VAL A 106 11.87 -2.04 -4.29
N LEU A 107 12.29 -3.18 -3.77
CA LEU A 107 13.31 -3.24 -2.72
C LEU A 107 14.49 -4.05 -3.22
N ASP A 108 15.68 -3.67 -2.80
CA ASP A 108 16.91 -4.34 -3.11
C ASP A 108 17.25 -5.34 -2.01
N ARG A 109 17.56 -6.58 -2.40
CA ARG A 109 18.04 -7.59 -1.46
C ARG A 109 19.51 -7.83 -1.71
N LYS A 110 20.33 -7.63 -0.70
CA LYS A 110 21.76 -7.87 -0.77
C LYS A 110 22.19 -8.70 0.43
N SER A 111 22.57 -9.93 0.18
CA SER A 111 22.92 -10.90 1.24
C SER A 111 21.78 -11.11 2.22
N THR A 112 21.86 -10.53 3.41
CA THR A 112 20.82 -10.66 4.42
C THR A 112 20.04 -9.38 4.62
N ARG A 113 20.26 -8.36 3.78
CA ARG A 113 19.65 -7.06 3.96
C ARG A 113 18.63 -6.77 2.87
N LEU A 114 17.55 -6.12 3.26
CA LEU A 114 16.52 -5.68 2.36
C LEU A 114 16.44 -4.17 2.46
N ASN A 115 16.72 -3.48 1.38
CA ASN A 115 16.85 -2.02 1.34
C ASN A 115 15.94 -1.38 0.33
N SER A 116 15.49 -0.18 0.64
CA SER A 116 14.69 0.63 -0.27
C SER A 116 15.58 1.53 -1.12
N SER A 117 16.69 1.08 -1.51
CA SER A 117 17.58 1.68 -2.51
C SER A 117 18.23 3.02 -2.19
N HIS A 118 17.67 3.85 -1.36
CA HIS A 118 18.43 5.04 -1.03
C HIS A 118 18.90 4.91 0.36
N ARG A 119 19.85 5.31 0.60
CA ARG A 119 20.34 5.19 1.78
C ARG A 119 20.91 5.76 2.18
#